data_898337cae544e89dffa2d9f8db030282
#
_entry.id   898337cae544e89dffa2d9f8db030282
#
_cell.length_a   1.000
_cell.length_b   1.000
_cell.length_c   1.000
_cell.angle_alpha   90.00
_cell.angle_beta   90.00
_cell.angle_gamma   90.00
#
_symmetry.space_group_name_H-M   'P 1'
#
loop_
_entity.id
_entity.type
_entity.pdbx_description
1 polymer ?
#
loop_
_entity_poly.entity_id
_entity_poly.type
_entity_poly.pdbx_seq_one_letter_code
_entity_poly.pdbx_strand_id
1 'polypeptide(L)'
;MIISGQKPIKSKVLIIDENLSDKTSAAGRSVNALAEQLHAFDLIVIEAVGHEDAKANIISDASIHAVMLSWELSGTTAEGKPVAVDLLEELTTRHPNIPVFLMAKSSEKIAGIDEHVMSMVDEFVWMLSDTSSFIGGRVAAAVERYLEQLLPPFTKALAKYARLREESFSAPGHQGGIAFTKLPVGRLFFDYYGENLFRTDMGIERGQLGSLLDHSGPIKESEEYAAKVFGGHRSSSVVGGTSE
;
A
#
# COMPACT_ATOMS: atom_id res chain seq x y z
N MET A 1 1.48 2.63 -7.76
CA MET A 1 2.15 3.95 -7.90
C MET A 1 3.35 3.80 -8.84
N ILE A 2 3.20 4.22 -10.10
CA ILE A 2 4.25 4.09 -11.11
C ILE A 2 5.10 5.36 -11.05
N ILE A 3 6.27 5.28 -10.46
CA ILE A 3 7.31 6.30 -10.61
C ILE A 3 7.93 6.05 -11.98
N SER A 4 7.68 6.94 -12.95
CA SER A 4 8.11 6.82 -14.35
C SER A 4 9.64 6.61 -14.41
N GLY A 5 10.07 5.52 -15.05
CA GLY A 5 11.49 5.19 -15.25
C GLY A 5 12.08 4.09 -14.36
N GLN A 6 11.48 3.77 -13.22
CA GLN A 6 11.80 2.55 -12.47
C GLN A 6 10.74 1.48 -12.75
N LYS A 7 11.15 0.21 -12.80
CA LYS A 7 10.17 -0.89 -12.75
C LYS A 7 9.24 -0.64 -11.57
N PRO A 8 7.91 -0.68 -11.77
CA PRO A 8 6.98 -0.49 -10.67
C PRO A 8 7.37 -1.44 -9.54
N ILE A 9 7.44 -0.91 -8.32
CA ILE A 9 7.59 -1.77 -7.15
C ILE A 9 6.34 -2.63 -7.15
N LYS A 10 6.51 -3.92 -7.45
CA LYS A 10 5.38 -4.84 -7.45
C LYS A 10 4.86 -4.97 -6.04
N SER A 11 3.59 -4.69 -5.87
CA SER A 11 2.94 -4.80 -4.57
C SER A 11 2.78 -6.26 -4.18
N LYS A 12 2.98 -6.56 -2.90
CA LYS A 12 2.90 -7.91 -2.35
C LYS A 12 1.59 -8.13 -1.62
N VAL A 13 0.98 -9.27 -1.86
CA VAL A 13 -0.23 -9.73 -1.16
C VAL A 13 0.09 -11.07 -0.50
N LEU A 14 -0.12 -11.16 0.80
CA LEU A 14 0.01 -12.40 1.55
C LEU A 14 -1.33 -13.14 1.56
N ILE A 15 -1.36 -14.34 1.03
CA ILE A 15 -2.52 -15.26 1.13
C ILE A 15 -2.22 -16.32 2.18
N ILE A 16 -3.11 -16.43 3.16
CA ILE A 16 -2.99 -17.38 4.25
C ILE A 16 -4.18 -18.35 4.19
N ASP A 17 -3.94 -19.57 3.68
CA ASP A 17 -4.97 -20.60 3.58
C ASP A 17 -4.34 -22.00 3.54
N GLU A 18 -4.83 -22.94 4.33
CA GLU A 18 -4.36 -24.33 4.37
C GLU A 18 -4.58 -25.09 3.07
N ASN A 19 -5.59 -24.68 2.29
CA ASN A 19 -5.93 -25.33 1.03
C ASN A 19 -4.97 -24.97 -0.12
N LEU A 20 -4.04 -24.02 0.04
CA LEU A 20 -3.02 -23.68 -0.97
C LEU A 20 -2.20 -24.90 -1.39
N SER A 21 -1.90 -25.80 -0.46
CA SER A 21 -1.15 -27.04 -0.73
C SER A 21 -1.95 -28.11 -1.47
N ASP A 22 -3.29 -28.08 -1.39
CA ASP A 22 -4.16 -29.10 -2.00
C ASP A 22 -4.86 -28.59 -3.27
N LYS A 23 -4.17 -28.67 -4.40
CA LYS A 23 -4.72 -28.29 -5.72
C LYS A 23 -5.83 -29.22 -6.23
N THR A 24 -6.10 -30.32 -5.56
CA THR A 24 -7.09 -31.33 -6.00
C THR A 24 -8.48 -31.05 -5.43
N SER A 25 -8.58 -30.47 -4.27
CA SER A 25 -9.85 -30.06 -3.65
C SER A 25 -10.50 -28.88 -4.36
N ALA A 26 -11.80 -28.71 -4.19
CA ALA A 26 -12.51 -27.56 -4.73
C ALA A 26 -12.03 -26.23 -4.07
N ALA A 27 -11.78 -26.26 -2.75
CA ALA A 27 -11.26 -25.11 -2.01
C ALA A 27 -9.85 -24.74 -2.48
N GLY A 28 -8.97 -25.74 -2.63
CA GLY A 28 -7.61 -25.51 -3.11
C GLY A 28 -7.58 -24.96 -4.55
N ARG A 29 -8.41 -25.47 -5.45
CA ARG A 29 -8.54 -24.89 -6.79
C ARG A 29 -9.01 -23.43 -6.77
N SER A 30 -9.94 -23.10 -5.90
CA SER A 30 -10.46 -21.73 -5.78
C SER A 30 -9.40 -20.76 -5.29
N VAL A 31 -8.65 -21.09 -4.23
CA VAL A 31 -7.61 -20.20 -3.69
C VAL A 31 -6.40 -20.09 -4.63
N ASN A 32 -6.01 -21.18 -5.30
CA ASN A 32 -4.94 -21.12 -6.31
C ASN A 32 -5.35 -20.30 -7.54
N ALA A 33 -6.60 -20.41 -8.01
CA ALA A 33 -7.12 -19.57 -9.10
C ALA A 33 -7.15 -18.08 -8.71
N LEU A 34 -7.42 -17.78 -7.42
CA LEU A 34 -7.31 -16.42 -6.92
C LEU A 34 -5.86 -15.92 -6.92
N ALA A 35 -4.91 -16.72 -6.47
CA ALA A 35 -3.49 -16.38 -6.52
C ALA A 35 -3.01 -16.09 -7.95
N GLU A 36 -3.40 -16.93 -8.92
CA GLU A 36 -3.12 -16.70 -10.35
C GLU A 36 -3.75 -15.38 -10.84
N GLN A 37 -4.98 -15.09 -10.43
CA GLN A 37 -5.66 -13.87 -10.83
C GLN A 37 -4.98 -12.62 -10.24
N LEU A 38 -4.48 -12.65 -9.01
CA LEU A 38 -3.70 -11.56 -8.42
C LEU A 38 -2.43 -11.26 -9.22
N HIS A 39 -1.76 -12.28 -9.75
CA HIS A 39 -0.63 -12.08 -10.66
C HIS A 39 -1.05 -11.34 -11.95
N ALA A 40 -2.26 -11.56 -12.47
CA ALA A 40 -2.79 -10.84 -13.62
C ALA A 40 -3.00 -9.33 -13.33
N PHE A 41 -3.17 -8.95 -12.06
CA PHE A 41 -3.19 -7.56 -11.60
C PHE A 41 -1.78 -7.00 -11.24
N ASP A 42 -0.70 -7.67 -11.68
CA ASP A 42 0.70 -7.29 -11.40
C ASP A 42 1.08 -7.29 -9.91
N LEU A 43 0.38 -8.08 -9.10
CA LEU A 43 0.65 -8.28 -7.68
C LEU A 43 1.57 -9.50 -7.48
N ILE A 44 2.51 -9.42 -6.55
CA ILE A 44 3.29 -10.58 -6.10
C ILE A 44 2.51 -11.26 -4.99
N VAL A 45 2.23 -12.54 -5.16
CA VAL A 45 1.57 -13.34 -4.14
C VAL A 45 2.64 -14.03 -3.27
N ILE A 46 2.49 -13.89 -1.96
CA ILE A 46 3.21 -14.66 -0.94
C ILE A 46 2.20 -15.64 -0.38
N GLU A 47 2.52 -16.92 -0.40
CA GLU A 47 1.64 -17.99 0.06
C GLU A 47 2.10 -18.45 1.45
N ALA A 48 1.15 -18.60 2.38
CA ALA A 48 1.37 -19.17 3.69
C ALA A 48 0.29 -20.23 3.97
N VAL A 49 0.73 -21.46 4.24
CA VAL A 49 -0.18 -22.61 4.39
C VAL A 49 -0.70 -22.76 5.81
N GLY A 50 0.01 -22.23 6.81
CA GLY A 50 -0.36 -22.42 8.21
C GLY A 50 0.06 -21.26 9.10
N HIS A 51 -0.23 -21.40 10.40
CA HIS A 51 0.01 -20.37 11.41
C HIS A 51 1.47 -19.87 11.45
N GLU A 52 2.42 -20.83 11.62
CA GLU A 52 3.84 -20.47 11.80
C GLU A 52 4.43 -19.79 10.57
N ASP A 53 4.07 -20.28 9.38
CA ASP A 53 4.52 -19.70 8.11
C ASP A 53 3.91 -18.30 7.90
N ALA A 54 2.62 -18.14 8.17
CA ALA A 54 1.95 -16.84 8.13
C ALA A 54 2.59 -15.84 9.11
N LYS A 55 2.82 -16.25 10.35
CA LYS A 55 3.43 -15.42 11.39
C LYS A 55 4.85 -15.02 11.03
N ALA A 56 5.64 -15.94 10.48
CA ALA A 56 6.98 -15.66 10.00
C ALA A 56 6.98 -14.61 8.90
N ASN A 57 6.08 -14.69 7.91
CA ASN A 57 5.94 -13.71 6.85
C ASN A 57 5.51 -12.33 7.37
N ILE A 58 4.51 -12.28 8.28
CA ILE A 58 4.04 -11.03 8.89
C ILE A 58 5.17 -10.33 9.67
N ILE A 59 6.01 -11.10 10.37
CA ILE A 59 7.10 -10.55 11.17
C ILE A 59 8.27 -10.09 10.31
N SER A 60 8.62 -10.84 9.27
CA SER A 60 9.86 -10.64 8.50
C SER A 60 9.72 -9.73 7.29
N ASP A 61 8.53 -9.61 6.69
CA ASP A 61 8.33 -8.85 5.46
C ASP A 61 7.48 -7.58 5.67
N ALA A 62 8.13 -6.47 5.96
CA ALA A 62 7.49 -5.16 6.08
C ALA A 62 6.96 -4.60 4.73
N SER A 63 7.19 -5.29 3.62
CA SER A 63 6.74 -4.85 2.28
C SER A 63 5.45 -5.54 1.81
N ILE A 64 4.70 -6.19 2.69
CA ILE A 64 3.35 -6.68 2.42
C ILE A 64 2.40 -5.48 2.35
N HIS A 65 1.51 -5.48 1.35
CA HIS A 65 0.60 -4.36 1.08
C HIS A 65 -0.88 -4.72 1.19
N ALA A 66 -1.22 -6.00 1.30
CA ALA A 66 -2.53 -6.52 1.66
C ALA A 66 -2.40 -7.95 2.19
N VAL A 67 -3.36 -8.37 2.99
CA VAL A 67 -3.43 -9.74 3.51
C VAL A 67 -4.81 -10.32 3.21
N MET A 68 -4.81 -11.56 2.72
CA MET A 68 -6.00 -12.38 2.52
C MET A 68 -5.91 -13.57 3.48
N LEU A 69 -6.74 -13.58 4.51
CA LEU A 69 -6.70 -14.55 5.59
C LEU A 69 -7.93 -15.45 5.55
N SER A 70 -7.70 -16.75 5.50
CA SER A 70 -8.80 -17.72 5.66
C SER A 70 -9.29 -17.75 7.10
N TRP A 71 -10.59 -17.54 7.30
CA TRP A 71 -11.22 -17.66 8.61
C TRP A 71 -11.24 -19.11 9.13
N GLU A 72 -11.21 -20.07 8.21
CA GLU A 72 -11.31 -21.51 8.51
C GLU A 72 -9.95 -22.16 8.75
N LEU A 73 -8.91 -21.40 9.14
CA LEU A 73 -7.63 -21.96 9.56
C LEU A 73 -7.82 -22.88 10.77
N SER A 74 -7.20 -24.05 10.69
CA SER A 74 -7.30 -25.06 11.75
C SER A 74 -6.43 -24.71 12.95
N GLY A 75 -6.89 -25.12 14.13
CA GLY A 75 -6.10 -25.06 15.35
C GLY A 75 -6.35 -23.85 16.22
N THR A 76 -5.72 -23.92 17.38
CA THR A 76 -5.70 -22.86 18.39
C THR A 76 -4.27 -22.66 18.87
N THR A 77 -3.96 -21.46 19.32
CA THR A 77 -2.67 -21.16 19.98
C THR A 77 -2.56 -21.92 21.32
N ALA A 78 -1.38 -21.92 21.91
CA ALA A 78 -1.15 -22.49 23.24
C ALA A 78 -2.07 -21.90 24.33
N GLU A 79 -2.58 -20.69 24.10
CA GLU A 79 -3.51 -19.98 24.99
C GLU A 79 -4.99 -20.29 24.68
N GLY A 80 -5.25 -21.19 23.73
CA GLY A 80 -6.63 -21.56 23.32
C GLY A 80 -7.33 -20.58 22.39
N LYS A 81 -6.61 -19.58 21.83
CA LYS A 81 -7.15 -18.62 20.88
C LYS A 81 -7.17 -19.20 19.46
N PRO A 82 -8.22 -18.95 18.65
CA PRO A 82 -8.20 -19.34 17.24
C PRO A 82 -7.02 -18.73 16.48
N VAL A 83 -6.35 -19.52 15.65
CA VAL A 83 -5.18 -19.10 14.88
C VAL A 83 -5.43 -17.86 14.03
N ALA A 84 -6.60 -17.77 13.37
CA ALA A 84 -6.95 -16.60 12.56
C ALA A 84 -7.01 -15.30 13.39
N VAL A 85 -7.48 -15.37 14.64
CA VAL A 85 -7.53 -14.21 15.54
C VAL A 85 -6.14 -13.79 15.99
N ASP A 86 -5.25 -14.75 16.33
CA ASP A 86 -3.85 -14.45 16.68
C ASP A 86 -3.13 -13.72 15.53
N LEU A 87 -3.32 -14.19 14.30
CA LEU A 87 -2.72 -13.56 13.12
C LEU A 87 -3.29 -12.15 12.85
N LEU A 88 -4.59 -11.91 13.07
CA LEU A 88 -5.19 -10.59 12.94
C LEU A 88 -4.63 -9.59 13.94
N GLU A 89 -4.44 -9.99 15.19
CA GLU A 89 -3.84 -9.14 16.22
C GLU A 89 -2.36 -8.84 15.93
N GLU A 90 -1.60 -9.83 15.45
CA GLU A 90 -0.20 -9.62 15.01
C GLU A 90 -0.14 -8.64 13.83
N LEU A 91 -1.04 -8.78 12.83
CA LEU A 91 -1.16 -7.87 11.69
C LEU A 91 -1.46 -6.44 12.15
N THR A 92 -2.46 -6.26 13.02
CA THR A 92 -2.84 -4.94 13.52
C THR A 92 -1.67 -4.24 14.25
N THR A 93 -0.85 -5.03 14.96
CA THR A 93 0.29 -4.51 15.72
C THR A 93 1.46 -4.12 14.81
N ARG A 94 1.77 -4.96 13.80
CA ARG A 94 2.98 -4.78 12.97
C ARG A 94 2.75 -4.00 11.69
N HIS A 95 1.56 -4.11 11.13
CA HIS A 95 1.18 -3.49 9.86
C HIS A 95 -0.09 -2.66 10.03
N PRO A 96 -0.06 -1.57 10.80
CA PRO A 96 -1.24 -0.76 11.03
C PRO A 96 -1.82 -0.24 9.71
N ASN A 97 -3.13 -0.34 9.58
CA ASN A 97 -3.91 0.07 8.38
C ASN A 97 -3.64 -0.74 7.10
N ILE A 98 -2.94 -1.88 7.16
CA ILE A 98 -2.84 -2.78 6.00
C ILE A 98 -4.23 -3.32 5.67
N PRO A 99 -4.65 -3.36 4.39
CA PRO A 99 -5.93 -3.95 4.01
C PRO A 99 -5.98 -5.44 4.33
N VAL A 100 -6.96 -5.85 5.12
CA VAL A 100 -7.19 -7.24 5.53
C VAL A 100 -8.49 -7.74 4.92
N PHE A 101 -8.40 -8.78 4.09
CA PHE A 101 -9.52 -9.49 3.50
C PHE A 101 -9.72 -10.82 4.21
N LEU A 102 -10.84 -10.97 4.90
CA LEU A 102 -11.17 -12.23 5.54
C LEU A 102 -11.92 -13.14 4.55
N MET A 103 -11.31 -14.25 4.20
CA MET A 103 -11.87 -15.24 3.29
C MET A 103 -12.68 -16.27 4.05
N ALA A 104 -13.89 -16.55 3.60
CA ALA A 104 -14.72 -17.63 4.12
C ALA A 104 -15.49 -18.32 2.99
N LYS A 105 -15.89 -19.59 3.20
CA LYS A 105 -16.68 -20.33 2.21
C LYS A 105 -18.07 -19.74 2.03
N SER A 106 -18.71 -19.32 3.13
CA SER A 106 -20.04 -18.73 3.12
C SER A 106 -20.23 -17.76 4.29
N SER A 107 -21.27 -16.90 4.18
CA SER A 107 -21.61 -15.94 5.24
C SER A 107 -22.03 -16.62 6.57
N GLU A 108 -22.53 -17.85 6.53
CA GLU A 108 -22.93 -18.61 7.73
C GLU A 108 -21.71 -18.90 8.64
N LYS A 109 -20.52 -19.06 8.05
CA LYS A 109 -19.28 -19.32 8.78
C LYS A 109 -18.77 -18.12 9.58
N ILE A 110 -19.23 -16.93 9.22
CA ILE A 110 -18.89 -15.66 9.87
C ILE A 110 -19.97 -15.22 10.87
N ALA A 111 -21.13 -15.88 10.86
CA ALA A 111 -22.19 -15.61 11.83
C ALA A 111 -21.68 -15.88 13.25
N GLY A 112 -21.55 -14.82 14.06
CA GLY A 112 -21.04 -14.92 15.44
C GLY A 112 -19.58 -14.52 15.64
N ILE A 113 -18.93 -13.93 14.64
CA ILE A 113 -17.62 -13.27 14.82
C ILE A 113 -17.78 -12.10 15.80
N ASP A 114 -16.86 -12.02 16.75
CA ASP A 114 -16.81 -10.93 17.73
C ASP A 114 -16.57 -9.57 17.05
N GLU A 115 -17.15 -8.51 17.60
CA GLU A 115 -16.97 -7.13 17.16
C GLU A 115 -15.49 -6.71 17.13
N HIS A 116 -14.70 -7.22 18.06
CA HIS A 116 -13.25 -7.01 18.07
C HIS A 116 -12.58 -7.53 16.80
N VAL A 117 -12.90 -8.75 16.36
CA VAL A 117 -12.38 -9.31 15.11
C VAL A 117 -12.87 -8.54 13.91
N MET A 118 -14.14 -8.13 13.92
CA MET A 118 -14.73 -7.31 12.85
C MET A 118 -13.99 -6.00 12.66
N SER A 119 -13.48 -5.39 13.73
CA SER A 119 -12.75 -4.13 13.69
C SER A 119 -11.35 -4.25 13.07
N MET A 120 -10.80 -5.46 12.95
CA MET A 120 -9.49 -5.74 12.36
C MET A 120 -9.57 -6.15 10.88
N VAL A 121 -10.78 -6.26 10.31
CA VAL A 121 -11.03 -6.72 8.94
C VAL A 121 -11.63 -5.59 8.11
N ASP A 122 -11.05 -5.31 6.95
CA ASP A 122 -11.57 -4.28 6.05
C ASP A 122 -12.68 -4.83 5.15
N GLU A 123 -12.51 -6.04 4.63
CA GLU A 123 -13.45 -6.62 3.68
C GLU A 123 -13.61 -8.15 3.87
N PHE A 124 -14.80 -8.63 3.57
CA PHE A 124 -15.09 -10.07 3.52
C PHE A 124 -15.11 -10.58 2.08
N VAL A 125 -14.58 -11.78 1.88
CA VAL A 125 -14.52 -12.46 0.58
C VAL A 125 -15.21 -13.81 0.69
N TRP A 126 -16.19 -14.04 -0.19
CA TRP A 126 -16.97 -15.26 -0.25
C TRP A 126 -16.43 -16.18 -1.35
N MET A 127 -15.57 -17.13 -0.96
CA MET A 127 -14.83 -17.96 -1.91
C MET A 127 -15.70 -18.85 -2.81
N LEU A 128 -16.95 -19.10 -2.44
CA LEU A 128 -17.91 -19.89 -3.24
C LEU A 128 -18.83 -19.02 -4.11
N SER A 129 -18.96 -17.74 -3.81
CA SER A 129 -19.91 -16.84 -4.48
C SER A 129 -19.24 -15.82 -5.37
N ASP A 130 -18.07 -15.32 -4.95
CA ASP A 130 -17.34 -14.30 -5.68
C ASP A 130 -16.40 -14.92 -6.72
N THR A 131 -16.29 -14.31 -7.89
CA THR A 131 -15.30 -14.75 -8.90
C THR A 131 -13.90 -14.27 -8.52
N SER A 132 -12.87 -15.08 -8.83
CA SER A 132 -11.47 -14.71 -8.55
C SER A 132 -11.07 -13.38 -9.19
N SER A 133 -11.61 -13.04 -10.36
CA SER A 133 -11.37 -11.76 -11.03
C SER A 133 -11.98 -10.57 -10.26
N PHE A 134 -13.20 -10.74 -9.72
CA PHE A 134 -13.84 -9.71 -8.91
C PHE A 134 -13.07 -9.46 -7.61
N ILE A 135 -12.68 -10.54 -6.92
CA ILE A 135 -11.87 -10.46 -5.71
C ILE A 135 -10.53 -9.79 -6.02
N GLY A 136 -9.83 -10.23 -7.08
CA GLY A 136 -8.54 -9.67 -7.49
C GLY A 136 -8.60 -8.17 -7.77
N GLY A 137 -9.68 -7.70 -8.42
CA GLY A 137 -9.90 -6.27 -8.66
C GLY A 137 -10.09 -5.47 -7.37
N ARG A 138 -10.83 -6.01 -6.38
CA ARG A 138 -11.01 -5.38 -5.04
C ARG A 138 -9.69 -5.30 -4.29
N VAL A 139 -8.92 -6.37 -4.27
CA VAL A 139 -7.60 -6.41 -3.62
C VAL A 139 -6.64 -5.41 -4.27
N ALA A 140 -6.57 -5.37 -5.60
CA ALA A 140 -5.72 -4.42 -6.32
C ALA A 140 -6.10 -2.96 -6.00
N ALA A 141 -7.39 -2.65 -5.98
CA ALA A 141 -7.88 -1.32 -5.61
C ALA A 141 -7.59 -0.96 -4.14
N ALA A 142 -7.67 -1.92 -3.22
CA ALA A 142 -7.34 -1.71 -1.81
C ALA A 142 -5.84 -1.47 -1.62
N VAL A 143 -4.99 -2.24 -2.30
CA VAL A 143 -3.53 -2.02 -2.31
C VAL A 143 -3.18 -0.64 -2.85
N GLU A 144 -3.83 -0.18 -3.91
CA GLU A 144 -3.60 1.15 -4.47
C GLU A 144 -3.99 2.25 -3.46
N ARG A 145 -5.16 2.15 -2.84
CA ARG A 145 -5.59 3.08 -1.77
C ARG A 145 -4.62 3.09 -0.59
N TYR A 146 -4.18 1.91 -0.14
CA TYR A 146 -3.22 1.79 0.95
C TYR A 146 -1.90 2.49 0.63
N LEU A 147 -1.32 2.22 -0.54
CA LEU A 147 -0.08 2.87 -0.99
C LEU A 147 -0.21 4.39 -1.09
N GLU A 148 -1.39 4.87 -1.50
CA GLU A 148 -1.65 6.31 -1.51
C GLU A 148 -1.71 6.93 -0.11
N GLN A 149 -2.20 6.18 0.89
CA GLN A 149 -2.27 6.64 2.28
C GLN A 149 -0.91 6.65 2.98
N LEU A 150 0.04 5.82 2.55
CA LEU A 150 1.40 5.81 3.09
C LEU A 150 2.20 7.07 2.78
N LEU A 151 1.82 7.81 1.74
CA LEU A 151 2.51 9.04 1.37
C LEU A 151 2.01 10.22 2.21
N PRO A 152 2.93 10.99 2.83
CA PRO A 152 2.58 12.27 3.44
C PRO A 152 1.88 13.18 2.44
N PRO A 153 0.91 14.03 2.86
CA PRO A 153 0.08 14.83 1.95
C PRO A 153 0.85 15.66 0.94
N PHE A 154 1.92 16.34 1.35
CA PHE A 154 2.76 17.11 0.42
C PHE A 154 3.46 16.20 -0.61
N THR A 155 4.02 15.08 -0.17
CA THR A 155 4.67 14.11 -1.08
C THR A 155 3.66 13.53 -2.08
N LYS A 156 2.43 13.24 -1.63
CA LYS A 156 1.33 12.80 -2.48
C LYS A 156 0.97 13.86 -3.54
N ALA A 157 0.83 15.11 -3.12
CA ALA A 157 0.54 16.23 -4.03
C ALA A 157 1.68 16.46 -5.04
N LEU A 158 2.93 16.41 -4.59
CA LEU A 158 4.11 16.57 -5.44
C LEU A 158 4.23 15.43 -6.47
N ALA A 159 4.00 14.18 -6.05
CA ALA A 159 3.97 13.03 -6.95
C ALA A 159 2.84 13.14 -7.99
N LYS A 160 1.67 13.64 -7.58
CA LYS A 160 0.54 13.93 -8.49
C LYS A 160 0.93 14.99 -9.49
N TYR A 161 1.50 16.10 -9.05
CA TYR A 161 1.97 17.18 -9.92
C TYR A 161 2.98 16.67 -10.96
N ALA A 162 3.99 15.90 -10.54
CA ALA A 162 4.98 15.34 -11.46
C ALA A 162 4.37 14.45 -12.55
N ARG A 163 3.24 13.76 -12.26
CA ARG A 163 2.52 12.92 -13.24
C ARG A 163 1.69 13.71 -14.26
N LEU A 164 1.22 14.90 -13.90
CA LEU A 164 0.41 15.72 -14.82
C LEU A 164 1.19 16.16 -16.05
N ARG A 165 2.53 16.12 -16.00
CA ARG A 165 3.42 16.49 -17.10
C ARG A 165 3.13 17.86 -17.67
N GLU A 166 2.64 18.77 -16.84
CA GLU A 166 2.46 20.16 -17.23
C GLU A 166 3.82 20.79 -17.54
N GLU A 167 3.82 21.71 -18.50
CA GLU A 167 5.02 22.46 -18.83
C GLU A 167 5.36 23.40 -17.66
N SER A 168 6.57 23.24 -17.11
CA SER A 168 7.03 24.04 -16.00
C SER A 168 7.80 25.27 -16.53
N PHE A 169 7.33 26.45 -16.18
CA PHE A 169 8.04 27.72 -16.37
C PHE A 169 8.73 28.17 -15.07
N SER A 170 9.11 27.21 -14.24
CA SER A 170 9.75 27.47 -12.95
C SER A 170 11.22 27.90 -13.07
N ALA A 171 11.74 28.51 -12.00
CA ALA A 171 13.11 29.05 -11.94
C ALA A 171 14.24 28.04 -12.32
N PRO A 172 14.17 26.72 -12.02
CA PRO A 172 15.20 25.79 -12.41
C PRO A 172 15.52 25.69 -13.90
N GLY A 173 14.67 26.17 -14.80
CA GLY A 173 14.96 26.29 -16.22
C GLY A 173 15.20 25.01 -17.03
N HIS A 174 15.34 23.85 -16.37
CA HIS A 174 15.52 22.56 -17.04
C HIS A 174 14.21 21.94 -17.56
N GLN A 175 13.08 22.57 -17.26
CA GLN A 175 11.74 22.19 -17.76
C GLN A 175 11.43 20.69 -17.55
N GLY A 176 11.45 20.23 -16.28
CA GLY A 176 11.26 18.82 -15.96
C GLY A 176 12.37 17.90 -16.47
N GLY A 177 13.56 18.44 -16.69
CA GLY A 177 14.76 17.69 -17.13
C GLY A 177 14.97 17.64 -18.64
N ILE A 178 14.04 18.16 -19.45
CA ILE A 178 14.17 18.13 -20.94
C ILE A 178 15.46 18.79 -21.41
N ALA A 179 15.92 19.85 -20.73
CA ALA A 179 17.16 20.53 -21.09
C ALA A 179 18.39 19.59 -21.06
N PHE A 180 18.42 18.63 -20.14
CA PHE A 180 19.52 17.66 -20.03
C PHE A 180 19.53 16.64 -21.17
N THR A 181 18.38 16.31 -21.74
CA THR A 181 18.31 15.28 -22.80
C THR A 181 18.86 15.72 -24.16
N LYS A 182 19.24 17.00 -24.30
CA LYS A 182 19.75 17.59 -25.55
C LYS A 182 21.22 17.23 -25.85
N LEU A 183 21.96 16.80 -24.83
CA LEU A 183 23.38 16.43 -24.96
C LEU A 183 23.65 15.05 -24.34
N PRO A 184 24.60 14.25 -24.88
CA PRO A 184 24.88 12.90 -24.38
C PRO A 184 25.22 12.86 -22.89
N VAL A 185 26.04 13.78 -22.40
CA VAL A 185 26.43 13.86 -20.98
C VAL A 185 25.25 14.23 -20.11
N GLY A 186 24.39 15.13 -20.55
CA GLY A 186 23.15 15.49 -19.85
C GLY A 186 22.18 14.33 -19.84
N ARG A 187 22.12 13.54 -20.93
CA ARG A 187 21.28 12.35 -20.99
C ARG A 187 21.69 11.30 -19.94
N LEU A 188 22.99 11.05 -19.77
CA LEU A 188 23.49 10.14 -18.72
C LEU A 188 23.10 10.63 -17.32
N PHE A 189 23.19 11.93 -17.08
CA PHE A 189 22.77 12.54 -15.82
C PHE A 189 21.25 12.38 -15.58
N PHE A 190 20.44 12.64 -16.60
CA PHE A 190 19.00 12.47 -16.56
C PHE A 190 18.61 11.00 -16.29
N ASP A 191 19.23 10.06 -16.98
CA ASP A 191 18.94 8.64 -16.83
C ASP A 191 19.38 8.10 -15.46
N TYR A 192 20.47 8.65 -14.87
CA TYR A 192 20.95 8.28 -13.55
C TYR A 192 19.99 8.69 -12.43
N TYR A 193 19.49 9.93 -12.46
CA TYR A 193 18.60 10.46 -11.43
C TYR A 193 17.12 10.16 -11.67
N GLY A 194 16.73 9.93 -12.90
CA GLY A 194 15.37 9.68 -13.33
C GLY A 194 14.52 10.95 -13.50
N GLU A 195 13.52 10.87 -14.35
CA GLU A 195 12.64 11.98 -14.72
C GLU A 195 11.96 12.65 -13.51
N ASN A 196 11.59 11.87 -12.51
CA ASN A 196 10.84 12.39 -11.36
C ASN A 196 11.66 13.39 -10.53
N LEU A 197 12.98 13.23 -10.41
CA LEU A 197 13.80 14.22 -9.72
C LEU A 197 13.62 15.61 -10.33
N PHE A 198 13.74 15.69 -11.65
CA PHE A 198 13.66 16.97 -12.38
C PHE A 198 12.23 17.53 -12.44
N ARG A 199 11.21 16.65 -12.43
CA ARG A 199 9.80 17.07 -12.41
C ARG A 199 9.36 17.58 -11.04
N THR A 200 10.02 17.17 -9.99
CA THR A 200 9.77 17.64 -8.62
C THR A 200 10.67 18.79 -8.20
N ASP A 201 11.73 19.09 -8.96
CA ASP A 201 12.58 20.26 -8.77
C ASP A 201 11.94 21.49 -9.43
N MET A 202 11.10 22.16 -8.66
CA MET A 202 10.27 23.26 -9.15
C MET A 202 9.99 24.26 -8.04
N GLY A 203 9.66 25.49 -8.43
CA GLY A 203 9.06 26.46 -7.50
C GLY A 203 7.70 25.97 -7.02
N ILE A 204 7.37 26.23 -5.75
CA ILE A 204 6.06 25.84 -5.18
C ILE A 204 4.95 26.59 -5.92
N GLU A 205 4.13 25.82 -6.61
CA GLU A 205 2.95 26.33 -7.30
C GLU A 205 1.78 26.35 -6.32
N ARG A 206 1.32 27.57 -5.97
CA ARG A 206 0.31 27.81 -4.92
C ARG A 206 -0.99 27.04 -5.12
N GLY A 207 -1.42 26.91 -6.37
CA GLY A 207 -2.69 26.26 -6.69
C GLY A 207 -2.72 24.77 -6.37
N GLN A 208 -1.60 24.09 -6.53
CA GLN A 208 -1.52 22.63 -6.44
C GLN A 208 -0.76 22.14 -5.20
N LEU A 209 0.27 22.86 -4.77
CA LEU A 209 1.14 22.45 -3.69
C LEU A 209 0.94 23.24 -2.38
N GLY A 210 0.16 24.33 -2.45
CA GLY A 210 -0.09 25.19 -1.30
C GLY A 210 0.96 26.26 -1.10
N SER A 211 0.96 26.90 0.05
CA SER A 211 1.87 28.00 0.38
C SER A 211 2.51 27.80 1.76
N LEU A 212 3.84 27.86 1.80
CA LEU A 212 4.60 27.87 3.04
C LEU A 212 4.34 29.13 3.86
N LEU A 213 4.14 30.28 3.18
CA LEU A 213 3.89 31.56 3.85
C LEU A 213 2.53 31.60 4.55
N ASP A 214 1.51 31.04 3.90
CA ASP A 214 0.13 31.06 4.40
C ASP A 214 -0.25 29.78 5.13
N HIS A 215 0.65 28.80 5.20
CA HIS A 215 0.37 27.45 5.73
C HIS A 215 -0.94 26.89 5.17
N SER A 216 -1.03 26.74 3.84
CA SER A 216 -2.25 26.33 3.16
C SER A 216 -2.05 25.15 2.22
N GLY A 217 -3.17 24.47 1.86
CA GLY A 217 -3.16 23.32 0.95
C GLY A 217 -2.35 22.12 1.47
N PRO A 218 -1.72 21.34 0.59
CA PRO A 218 -0.95 20.13 0.94
C PRO A 218 0.16 20.37 1.96
N ILE A 219 0.70 21.59 2.05
CA ILE A 219 1.69 21.96 3.08
C ILE A 219 1.03 21.92 4.47
N LYS A 220 -0.11 22.61 4.63
CA LYS A 220 -0.87 22.60 5.88
C LYS A 220 -1.30 21.18 6.27
N GLU A 221 -1.82 20.42 5.31
CA GLU A 221 -2.22 19.02 5.53
C GLU A 221 -1.04 18.16 6.02
N SER A 222 0.17 18.39 5.48
CA SER A 222 1.39 17.71 5.93
C SER A 222 1.82 18.13 7.33
N GLU A 223 1.65 19.39 7.69
CA GLU A 223 1.94 19.88 9.04
C GLU A 223 0.96 19.26 10.06
N GLU A 224 -0.32 19.19 9.74
CA GLU A 224 -1.33 18.52 10.57
C GLU A 224 -1.05 17.01 10.68
N TYR A 225 -0.68 16.37 9.57
CA TYR A 225 -0.28 14.97 9.56
C TYR A 225 0.95 14.70 10.43
N ALA A 226 1.99 15.52 10.31
CA ALA A 226 3.19 15.41 11.12
C ALA A 226 2.88 15.60 12.62
N ALA A 227 2.06 16.59 12.98
CA ALA A 227 1.62 16.79 14.35
C ALA A 227 0.92 15.54 14.90
N LYS A 228 0.04 14.91 14.12
CA LYS A 228 -0.64 13.66 14.50
C LYS A 228 0.35 12.50 14.69
N VAL A 229 1.28 12.31 13.74
CA VAL A 229 2.26 11.19 13.78
C VAL A 229 3.19 11.30 14.97
N PHE A 230 3.65 12.51 15.30
CA PHE A 230 4.58 12.75 16.41
C PHE A 230 3.88 13.07 17.74
N GLY A 231 2.56 13.00 17.82
CA GLY A 231 1.79 13.29 19.03
C GLY A 231 1.90 14.75 19.49
N GLY A 232 2.23 15.67 18.56
CA GLY A 232 2.34 17.10 18.82
C GLY A 232 1.00 17.83 18.66
N HIS A 233 0.83 18.94 19.36
CA HIS A 233 -0.34 19.81 19.16
C HIS A 233 -0.30 20.54 17.81
N ARG A 234 0.89 20.85 17.35
CA ARG A 234 1.13 21.57 16.09
C ARG A 234 2.51 21.21 15.55
N SER A 235 2.62 21.19 14.22
CA SER A 235 3.88 21.13 13.48
C SER A 235 3.90 22.26 12.46
N SER A 236 5.05 22.77 12.13
CA SER A 236 5.23 23.82 11.13
C SER A 236 6.47 23.53 10.30
N SER A 237 6.35 23.71 9.00
CA SER A 237 7.48 23.64 8.07
C SER A 237 8.26 24.94 8.12
N VAL A 238 9.57 24.86 8.30
CA VAL A 238 10.48 26.01 8.29
C VAL A 238 11.47 25.90 7.13
N VAL A 239 11.78 27.02 6.50
CA VAL A 239 12.64 27.04 5.30
C VAL A 239 14.12 27.06 5.67
N GLY A 240 14.49 27.72 6.78
CA GLY A 240 15.86 27.90 7.22
C GLY A 240 16.44 26.76 8.05
N GLY A 241 15.65 25.72 8.32
CA GLY A 241 16.07 24.57 9.14
C GLY A 241 15.84 24.77 10.64
N THR A 242 16.49 23.94 11.47
CA THR A 242 16.26 23.88 12.93
C THR A 242 16.85 25.06 13.72
N SER A 243 17.50 26.01 13.04
CA SER A 243 18.14 27.16 13.68
C SER A 243 17.28 28.45 13.64
N GLU A 244 16.08 28.35 13.11
CA GLU A 244 15.11 29.47 13.07
C GLU A 244 14.26 29.55 14.32
#